data_4701cf3c5906e6d0737ab46d4abce045
#
_entry.id   4701cf3c5906e6d0737ab46d4abce045
#
_cell.length_a   1.000
_cell.length_b   1.000
_cell.length_c   1.000
_cell.angle_alpha   90.00
_cell.angle_beta   90.00
_cell.angle_gamma   90.00
#
_symmetry.space_group_name_H-M   'P 1'
#
loop_
_entity.id
_entity.type
_entity.pdbx_description
1 polymer ?
#
loop_
_entity_poly.entity_id
_entity_poly.type
_entity_poly.pdbx_seq_one_letter_code
_entity_poly.pdbx_strand_id
1 'polypeptide(L)'
;MDKIKKTDHFYLIDGSGYIFRAYYALPPLTRKSDGLPVGAVSGFCSMLFKLLEDSKSNENLQKPTHFAVIFDAARKTFRNEIYSDYKANRSEAPDDLAPQFEYIRKSVVAFNLPSVDLPNYEADDLIATYVEQILAKGAKVTIVSSDKDLMQLYRKDVRIFDPMKNKFITSEDIVTKFGVGPEKVIDVQSLAGDSSDNVPGVPGIGVKTAAELINKYGTLEKLLDNAQEIKQNKRRETLIENKDKAIISKKLVTLMKDAPVERKIEEFNLKEIDKDKLYKFLREMEFNRLLSSVISAYGEPELGEIARETKPEKKQQNISKKNYHLITNEKEIDEWINEAEEAGELAIDTETSSLDAHQADLVGISLSTKIGKACYIPIGHKFKGCLKKEAVIKKLKPLLEDKSVKKIGQNIKFDFIVLFK
;
A
#
# COMPACT_ATOMS: atom_id res chain seq x y z
N MET A 1 -7.05 -28.78 15.51
CA MET A 1 -7.44 -27.70 14.57
C MET A 1 -8.93 -27.47 14.69
N ASP A 2 -9.34 -26.24 14.91
CA ASP A 2 -10.75 -25.90 15.06
C ASP A 2 -11.46 -26.07 13.72
N LYS A 3 -12.70 -26.59 13.79
CA LYS A 3 -13.52 -26.82 12.59
C LYS A 3 -14.02 -25.48 12.05
N ILE A 4 -13.88 -25.24 10.75
CA ILE A 4 -14.41 -24.05 10.08
C ILE A 4 -15.92 -23.95 10.26
N LYS A 5 -16.39 -22.76 10.66
CA LYS A 5 -17.80 -22.46 10.93
C LYS A 5 -18.39 -21.60 9.82
N LYS A 6 -19.69 -21.64 9.61
CA LYS A 6 -20.39 -20.75 8.66
C LYS A 6 -20.28 -19.26 9.00
N THR A 7 -19.98 -18.94 10.25
CA THR A 7 -19.75 -17.57 10.72
C THR A 7 -18.33 -17.07 10.49
N ASP A 8 -17.41 -17.97 10.09
CA ASP A 8 -16.02 -17.59 9.87
C ASP A 8 -15.89 -16.74 8.62
N HIS A 9 -14.94 -15.83 8.67
CA HIS A 9 -14.66 -14.89 7.61
C HIS A 9 -13.16 -14.87 7.31
N PHE A 10 -12.83 -15.20 6.08
CA PHE A 10 -11.47 -15.30 5.60
C PHE A 10 -11.07 -14.03 4.84
N TYR A 11 -9.89 -13.51 5.15
CA TYR A 11 -9.21 -12.48 4.35
C TYR A 11 -8.07 -13.15 3.58
N LEU A 12 -8.14 -13.13 2.27
CA LEU A 12 -7.11 -13.61 1.36
C LEU A 12 -6.49 -12.40 0.67
N ILE A 13 -5.22 -12.13 0.98
CA ILE A 13 -4.50 -10.97 0.49
C ILE A 13 -3.64 -11.37 -0.69
N ASP A 14 -3.81 -10.70 -1.82
CA ASP A 14 -2.89 -10.71 -2.94
C ASP A 14 -1.58 -10.01 -2.53
N GLY A 15 -0.62 -10.81 -2.06
CA GLY A 15 0.67 -10.33 -1.58
C GLY A 15 1.51 -9.76 -2.70
N SER A 16 1.43 -10.34 -3.90
CA SER A 16 2.18 -9.86 -5.07
C SER A 16 1.72 -8.47 -5.50
N GLY A 17 0.42 -8.24 -5.55
CA GLY A 17 -0.15 -6.91 -5.81
C GLY A 17 0.28 -5.88 -4.77
N TYR A 18 0.35 -6.27 -3.49
CA TYR A 18 0.84 -5.40 -2.40
C TYR A 18 2.32 -5.03 -2.56
N ILE A 19 3.19 -5.95 -3.01
CA ILE A 19 4.62 -5.71 -3.21
C ILE A 19 4.84 -4.61 -4.24
N PHE A 20 4.32 -4.80 -5.44
CA PHE A 20 4.52 -3.82 -6.53
C PHE A 20 3.93 -2.47 -6.18
N ARG A 21 2.78 -2.47 -5.52
CA ARG A 21 2.22 -1.23 -5.04
C ARG A 21 3.11 -0.52 -4.02
N ALA A 22 3.58 -1.22 -3.01
CA ALA A 22 4.46 -0.63 -2.00
C ALA A 22 5.72 -0.04 -2.63
N TYR A 23 6.27 -0.75 -3.62
CA TYR A 23 7.46 -0.31 -4.33
C TYR A 23 7.24 0.99 -5.11
N TYR A 24 6.16 1.08 -5.91
CA TYR A 24 5.91 2.26 -6.74
C TYR A 24 5.28 3.44 -6.00
N ALA A 25 4.73 3.24 -4.80
CA ALA A 25 4.07 4.29 -4.03
C ALA A 25 5.02 5.12 -3.16
N LEU A 26 6.20 4.60 -2.84
CA LEU A 26 7.14 5.24 -1.93
C LEU A 26 8.43 5.65 -2.66
N PRO A 27 9.05 6.75 -2.25
CA PRO A 27 10.40 7.06 -2.71
C PRO A 27 11.39 5.97 -2.26
N PRO A 28 12.52 5.80 -2.96
CA PRO A 28 13.56 4.87 -2.54
C PRO A 28 13.95 5.08 -1.08
N LEU A 29 13.89 4.02 -0.29
CA LEU A 29 14.28 4.00 1.11
C LEU A 29 15.32 2.91 1.31
N THR A 30 16.42 3.24 1.97
CA THR A 30 17.49 2.30 2.29
C THR A 30 17.67 2.19 3.81
N ARG A 31 18.03 1.01 4.27
CA ARG A 31 18.43 0.75 5.65
C ARG A 31 19.80 1.38 5.90
N LYS A 32 19.93 2.18 6.97
CA LYS A 32 21.15 2.99 7.21
C LYS A 32 22.37 2.15 7.57
N SER A 33 22.15 1.01 8.22
CA SER A 33 23.20 0.13 8.70
C SER A 33 24.03 -0.51 7.59
N ASP A 34 23.42 -0.83 6.43
CA ASP A 34 24.06 -1.59 5.36
C ASP A 34 23.66 -1.15 3.94
N GLY A 35 22.82 -0.13 3.81
CA GLY A 35 22.37 0.37 2.50
C GLY A 35 21.35 -0.52 1.78
N LEU A 36 20.79 -1.56 2.43
CA LEU A 36 19.79 -2.43 1.83
C LEU A 36 18.55 -1.64 1.40
N PRO A 37 18.06 -1.77 0.15
CA PRO A 37 16.78 -1.20 -0.24
C PRO A 37 15.65 -1.82 0.57
N VAL A 38 14.80 -0.99 1.19
CA VAL A 38 13.72 -1.44 2.09
C VAL A 38 12.39 -0.71 1.87
N GLY A 39 12.28 0.10 0.82
CA GLY A 39 11.08 0.89 0.54
C GLY A 39 9.83 0.03 0.35
N ALA A 40 9.92 -1.04 -0.45
CA ALA A 40 8.81 -1.96 -0.66
C ALA A 40 8.44 -2.73 0.63
N VAL A 41 9.45 -3.15 1.42
CA VAL A 41 9.21 -3.81 2.73
C VAL A 41 8.47 -2.88 3.68
N SER A 42 8.90 -1.61 3.77
CA SER A 42 8.26 -0.60 4.62
C SER A 42 6.82 -0.32 4.22
N GLY A 43 6.59 -0.15 2.92
CA GLY A 43 5.25 0.07 2.38
C GLY A 43 4.34 -1.13 2.60
N PHE A 44 4.84 -2.33 2.34
CA PHE A 44 4.11 -3.58 2.55
C PHE A 44 3.71 -3.76 4.03
N CYS A 45 4.65 -3.59 4.96
CA CYS A 45 4.37 -3.66 6.40
C CYS A 45 3.33 -2.62 6.83
N SER A 46 3.43 -1.39 6.32
CA SER A 46 2.49 -0.31 6.64
C SER A 46 1.09 -0.61 6.13
N MET A 47 0.96 -1.14 4.90
CA MET A 47 -0.32 -1.53 4.32
C MET A 47 -0.95 -2.71 5.08
N LEU A 48 -0.13 -3.71 5.45
CA LEU A 48 -0.58 -4.88 6.20
C LEU A 48 -1.04 -4.49 7.61
N PHE A 49 -0.27 -3.67 8.31
CA PHE A 49 -0.64 -3.13 9.62
C PHE A 49 -1.94 -2.36 9.55
N LYS A 50 -2.07 -1.45 8.57
CA LYS A 50 -3.30 -0.69 8.37
C LYS A 50 -4.50 -1.59 8.12
N LEU A 51 -4.38 -2.60 7.25
CA LEU A 51 -5.48 -3.53 6.97
C LEU A 51 -5.91 -4.29 8.23
N LEU A 52 -4.95 -4.74 9.05
CA LEU A 52 -5.25 -5.42 10.32
C LEU A 52 -6.00 -4.50 11.30
N GLU A 53 -5.59 -3.24 11.44
CA GLU A 53 -6.24 -2.29 12.33
C GLU A 53 -7.62 -1.85 11.80
N ASP A 54 -7.72 -1.53 10.51
CA ASP A 54 -8.99 -1.18 9.89
C ASP A 54 -10.01 -2.34 10.00
N SER A 55 -9.56 -3.58 9.88
CA SER A 55 -10.42 -4.77 10.02
C SER A 55 -11.00 -4.97 11.42
N LYS A 56 -10.40 -4.35 12.45
CA LYS A 56 -10.89 -4.39 13.84
C LYS A 56 -11.91 -3.30 14.13
N SER A 57 -11.75 -2.13 13.52
CA SER A 57 -12.45 -0.88 13.87
C SER A 57 -13.51 -0.44 12.86
N ASN A 58 -13.40 -0.86 11.62
CA ASN A 58 -14.31 -0.44 10.56
C ASN A 58 -15.50 -1.41 10.43
N GLU A 59 -16.69 -0.97 10.78
CA GLU A 59 -17.93 -1.76 10.72
C GLU A 59 -18.26 -2.27 9.31
N ASN A 60 -17.80 -1.60 8.25
CA ASN A 60 -17.96 -2.04 6.87
C ASN A 60 -17.04 -3.22 6.52
N LEU A 61 -15.91 -3.34 7.22
CA LEU A 61 -15.00 -4.47 7.13
C LEU A 61 -15.45 -5.50 8.17
N GLN A 62 -16.12 -6.57 7.74
CA GLN A 62 -16.46 -7.65 8.67
C GLN A 62 -15.17 -8.22 9.27
N LYS A 63 -15.12 -8.33 10.61
CA LYS A 63 -13.94 -8.79 11.34
C LYS A 63 -13.48 -10.17 10.83
N PRO A 64 -12.21 -10.33 10.39
CA PRO A 64 -11.70 -11.61 9.96
C PRO A 64 -11.51 -12.56 11.14
N THR A 65 -11.81 -13.83 10.94
CA THR A 65 -11.42 -14.92 11.83
C THR A 65 -10.17 -15.65 11.32
N HIS A 66 -9.96 -15.57 10.00
CA HIS A 66 -8.86 -16.21 9.29
C HIS A 66 -8.21 -15.22 8.33
N PHE A 67 -6.90 -15.35 8.15
CA PHE A 67 -6.13 -14.41 7.35
C PHE A 67 -4.99 -15.14 6.65
N ALA A 68 -4.76 -14.90 5.37
CA ALA A 68 -3.61 -15.43 4.65
C ALA A 68 -3.09 -14.43 3.62
N VAL A 69 -1.77 -14.38 3.46
CA VAL A 69 -1.10 -13.60 2.42
C VAL A 69 -0.58 -14.57 1.37
N ILE A 70 -0.97 -14.36 0.12
CA ILE A 70 -0.72 -15.28 -0.97
C ILE A 70 0.22 -14.62 -1.97
N PHE A 71 1.28 -15.32 -2.36
CA PHE A 71 2.32 -14.81 -3.23
C PHE A 71 2.49 -15.67 -4.48
N ASP A 72 3.00 -15.05 -5.54
CA ASP A 72 3.59 -15.81 -6.65
C ASP A 72 4.89 -16.46 -6.18
N ALA A 73 5.05 -17.74 -6.51
CA ALA A 73 6.27 -18.47 -6.20
C ALA A 73 7.37 -18.19 -7.23
N ALA A 74 7.01 -18.01 -8.49
CA ALA A 74 7.91 -17.81 -9.60
C ALA A 74 7.23 -17.05 -10.74
N ARG A 75 8.03 -16.56 -11.69
CA ARG A 75 7.54 -15.86 -12.88
C ARG A 75 6.86 -16.78 -13.90
N LYS A 76 7.35 -18.02 -14.04
CA LYS A 76 6.82 -19.01 -14.98
C LYS A 76 5.83 -19.92 -14.27
N THR A 77 4.72 -20.18 -14.95
CA THR A 77 3.62 -21.01 -14.46
C THR A 77 3.13 -21.95 -15.54
N PHE A 78 2.20 -22.83 -15.23
CA PHE A 78 1.59 -23.75 -16.23
C PHE A 78 1.01 -23.00 -17.45
N ARG A 79 0.68 -21.70 -17.32
CA ARG A 79 0.20 -20.90 -18.44
C ARG A 79 1.24 -20.71 -19.54
N ASN A 80 2.53 -20.72 -19.19
CA ASN A 80 3.61 -20.67 -20.16
C ASN A 80 3.74 -21.97 -20.97
N GLU A 81 3.24 -23.11 -20.46
CA GLU A 81 3.12 -24.36 -21.22
C GLU A 81 1.96 -24.30 -22.22
N ILE A 82 0.88 -23.59 -21.90
CA ILE A 82 -0.27 -23.36 -22.80
C ILE A 82 0.08 -22.34 -23.88
N TYR A 83 0.79 -21.26 -23.51
CA TYR A 83 1.16 -20.17 -24.39
C TYR A 83 2.51 -19.60 -23.96
N SER A 84 3.55 -19.85 -24.75
CA SER A 84 4.95 -19.49 -24.43
C SER A 84 5.15 -17.99 -24.19
N ASP A 85 4.36 -17.16 -24.86
CA ASP A 85 4.46 -15.71 -24.79
C ASP A 85 3.65 -15.09 -23.64
N TYR A 86 2.99 -15.91 -22.82
CA TYR A 86 2.25 -15.43 -21.64
C TYR A 86 3.18 -14.65 -20.70
N LYS A 87 2.80 -13.41 -20.40
CA LYS A 87 3.59 -12.44 -19.59
C LYS A 87 5.03 -12.18 -20.11
N ALA A 88 5.33 -12.50 -21.38
CA ALA A 88 6.66 -12.29 -21.96
C ALA A 88 7.03 -10.79 -22.06
N ASN A 89 6.04 -9.91 -22.15
CA ASN A 89 6.20 -8.46 -22.19
C ASN A 89 6.46 -7.81 -20.81
N ARG A 90 6.36 -8.55 -19.71
CA ARG A 90 6.66 -8.05 -18.37
C ARG A 90 8.18 -7.98 -18.19
N SER A 91 8.70 -6.82 -17.80
CA SER A 91 10.11 -6.65 -17.40
C SER A 91 10.44 -7.49 -16.17
N GLU A 92 11.71 -7.73 -15.96
CA GLU A 92 12.19 -8.29 -14.68
C GLU A 92 11.93 -7.32 -13.54
N ALA A 93 11.90 -7.86 -12.32
CA ALA A 93 11.80 -7.02 -11.14
C ALA A 93 13.01 -6.06 -11.10
N PRO A 94 12.80 -4.78 -10.72
CA PRO A 94 13.91 -3.85 -10.53
C PRO A 94 14.97 -4.43 -9.59
N ASP A 95 16.25 -4.14 -9.87
CA ASP A 95 17.40 -4.67 -9.11
C ASP A 95 17.32 -4.36 -7.61
N ASP A 96 16.75 -3.22 -7.26
CA ASP A 96 16.56 -2.79 -5.87
C ASP A 96 15.29 -3.38 -5.23
N LEU A 97 14.38 -3.97 -6.02
CA LEU A 97 13.21 -4.69 -5.49
C LEU A 97 13.54 -6.16 -5.19
N ALA A 98 14.35 -6.80 -6.02
CA ALA A 98 14.65 -8.23 -5.90
C ALA A 98 15.11 -8.66 -4.48
N PRO A 99 16.05 -7.96 -3.80
CA PRO A 99 16.47 -8.32 -2.44
C PRO A 99 15.38 -8.11 -1.39
N GLN A 100 14.32 -7.36 -1.69
CA GLN A 100 13.26 -7.05 -0.75
C GLN A 100 12.20 -8.17 -0.63
N PHE A 101 12.08 -9.06 -1.61
CA PHE A 101 11.09 -10.15 -1.57
C PHE A 101 11.24 -11.05 -0.35
N GLU A 102 12.47 -11.39 0.01
CA GLU A 102 12.73 -12.22 1.19
C GLU A 102 12.27 -11.53 2.48
N TYR A 103 12.57 -10.23 2.62
CA TYR A 103 12.19 -9.45 3.81
C TYR A 103 10.68 -9.21 3.89
N ILE A 104 10.00 -9.10 2.74
CA ILE A 104 8.54 -9.03 2.69
C ILE A 104 7.92 -10.33 3.22
N ARG A 105 8.43 -11.50 2.80
CA ARG A 105 7.99 -12.79 3.35
C ARG A 105 8.27 -12.90 4.85
N LYS A 106 9.46 -12.48 5.30
CA LYS A 106 9.80 -12.41 6.72
C LYS A 106 8.86 -11.49 7.51
N SER A 107 8.40 -10.39 6.90
CA SER A 107 7.45 -9.48 7.55
C SER A 107 6.11 -10.16 7.83
N VAL A 108 5.59 -10.96 6.90
CA VAL A 108 4.34 -11.72 7.11
C VAL A 108 4.46 -12.66 8.30
N VAL A 109 5.60 -13.34 8.41
CA VAL A 109 5.90 -14.21 9.57
C VAL A 109 6.00 -13.39 10.86
N ALA A 110 6.62 -12.21 10.80
CA ALA A 110 6.73 -11.30 11.96
C ALA A 110 5.35 -10.80 12.43
N PHE A 111 4.42 -10.56 11.52
CA PHE A 111 3.02 -10.26 11.84
C PHE A 111 2.21 -11.48 12.32
N ASN A 112 2.85 -12.63 12.49
CA ASN A 112 2.21 -13.90 12.88
C ASN A 112 1.09 -14.34 11.93
N LEU A 113 1.25 -14.04 10.64
CA LEU A 113 0.28 -14.38 9.59
C LEU A 113 0.78 -15.54 8.73
N PRO A 114 -0.11 -16.42 8.27
CA PRO A 114 0.21 -17.43 7.28
C PRO A 114 0.54 -16.78 5.91
N SER A 115 1.59 -17.27 5.27
CA SER A 115 1.88 -16.99 3.87
C SER A 115 1.80 -18.26 3.04
N VAL A 116 1.35 -18.16 1.81
CA VAL A 116 1.22 -19.26 0.87
C VAL A 116 1.79 -18.85 -0.47
N ASP A 117 2.54 -19.75 -1.06
CA ASP A 117 2.95 -19.73 -2.45
C ASP A 117 3.06 -21.19 -2.94
N LEU A 118 2.97 -21.41 -4.24
CA LEU A 118 3.10 -22.73 -4.81
C LEU A 118 3.78 -22.63 -6.18
N PRO A 119 4.91 -23.33 -6.42
CA PRO A 119 5.52 -23.37 -7.73
C PRO A 119 4.54 -23.78 -8.83
N ASN A 120 4.68 -23.19 -10.01
CA ASN A 120 3.85 -23.43 -11.19
C ASN A 120 2.45 -22.80 -11.17
N TYR A 121 2.04 -22.14 -10.07
CA TYR A 121 0.75 -21.46 -9.94
C TYR A 121 0.96 -19.99 -9.57
N GLU A 122 0.02 -19.15 -10.01
CA GLU A 122 -0.01 -17.75 -9.64
C GLU A 122 -0.78 -17.55 -8.33
N ALA A 123 -0.51 -16.43 -7.64
CA ALA A 123 -1.25 -16.08 -6.43
C ALA A 123 -2.77 -16.11 -6.64
N ASP A 124 -3.23 -15.66 -7.80
CA ASP A 124 -4.65 -15.63 -8.16
C ASP A 124 -5.28 -17.02 -8.25
N ASP A 125 -4.52 -18.03 -8.74
CA ASP A 125 -4.97 -19.43 -8.76
C ASP A 125 -5.12 -19.98 -7.35
N LEU A 126 -4.17 -19.66 -6.47
CA LEU A 126 -4.23 -20.10 -5.07
C LEU A 126 -5.39 -19.41 -4.35
N ILE A 127 -5.61 -18.11 -4.58
CA ILE A 127 -6.76 -17.38 -4.06
C ILE A 127 -8.05 -18.05 -4.54
N ALA A 128 -8.18 -18.35 -5.84
CA ALA A 128 -9.36 -19.00 -6.39
C ALA A 128 -9.60 -20.39 -5.77
N THR A 129 -8.53 -21.18 -5.61
CA THR A 129 -8.58 -22.51 -4.98
C THR A 129 -9.07 -22.43 -3.53
N TYR A 130 -8.49 -21.50 -2.74
CA TYR A 130 -8.90 -21.31 -1.36
C TYR A 130 -10.32 -20.77 -1.24
N VAL A 131 -10.75 -19.89 -2.13
CA VAL A 131 -12.14 -19.43 -2.19
C VAL A 131 -13.10 -20.60 -2.32
N GLU A 132 -12.85 -21.57 -3.23
CA GLU A 132 -13.72 -22.73 -3.38
C GLU A 132 -13.72 -23.63 -2.13
N GLN A 133 -12.55 -23.86 -1.54
CA GLN A 133 -12.44 -24.68 -0.31
C GLN A 133 -13.19 -24.04 0.87
N ILE A 134 -13.07 -22.72 1.04
CA ILE A 134 -13.73 -21.96 2.11
C ILE A 134 -15.25 -21.98 1.94
N LEU A 135 -15.72 -21.70 0.72
CA LEU A 135 -17.14 -21.71 0.42
C LEU A 135 -17.76 -23.11 0.58
N ALA A 136 -17.02 -24.17 0.28
CA ALA A 136 -17.46 -25.54 0.53
C ALA A 136 -17.72 -25.83 2.02
N LYS A 137 -17.11 -25.06 2.93
CA LYS A 137 -17.39 -25.11 4.38
C LYS A 137 -18.52 -24.16 4.81
N GLY A 138 -19.05 -23.33 3.87
CA GLY A 138 -20.10 -22.36 4.12
C GLY A 138 -19.62 -21.07 4.78
N ALA A 139 -18.31 -20.84 4.87
CA ALA A 139 -17.71 -19.60 5.38
C ALA A 139 -17.63 -18.52 4.28
N LYS A 140 -17.30 -17.29 4.67
CA LYS A 140 -17.24 -16.11 3.79
C LYS A 140 -15.80 -15.72 3.48
N VAL A 141 -15.61 -15.05 2.34
CA VAL A 141 -14.29 -14.59 1.89
C VAL A 141 -14.33 -13.11 1.55
N THR A 142 -13.31 -12.39 2.00
CA THR A 142 -12.91 -11.09 1.45
C THR A 142 -11.54 -11.27 0.78
N ILE A 143 -11.50 -11.11 -0.54
CA ILE A 143 -10.26 -11.01 -1.30
C ILE A 143 -9.78 -9.56 -1.22
N VAL A 144 -8.53 -9.35 -0.84
CA VAL A 144 -7.93 -8.01 -0.76
C VAL A 144 -6.96 -7.84 -1.92
N SER A 145 -7.43 -7.26 -3.00
CA SER A 145 -6.68 -7.00 -4.22
C SER A 145 -7.34 -5.91 -5.06
N SER A 146 -6.55 -5.20 -5.86
CA SER A 146 -7.02 -4.31 -6.92
C SER A 146 -7.01 -4.98 -8.31
N ASP A 147 -6.61 -6.25 -8.38
CA ASP A 147 -6.52 -6.97 -9.64
C ASP A 147 -7.90 -7.24 -10.23
N LYS A 148 -8.04 -6.95 -11.52
CA LYS A 148 -9.27 -7.14 -12.26
C LYS A 148 -9.60 -8.62 -12.51
N ASP A 149 -8.56 -9.47 -12.54
CA ASP A 149 -8.73 -10.87 -12.89
C ASP A 149 -9.43 -11.65 -11.76
N LEU A 150 -9.24 -11.20 -10.53
CA LEU A 150 -9.97 -11.72 -9.37
C LEU A 150 -11.46 -11.36 -9.35
N MET A 151 -11.91 -10.41 -10.19
CA MET A 151 -13.33 -10.05 -10.30
C MET A 151 -14.20 -11.21 -10.79
N GLN A 152 -13.64 -12.21 -11.49
CA GLN A 152 -14.34 -13.44 -11.88
C GLN A 152 -14.76 -14.31 -10.67
N LEU A 153 -14.20 -14.06 -9.48
CA LEU A 153 -14.54 -14.77 -8.25
C LEU A 153 -15.66 -14.11 -7.46
N TYR A 154 -16.07 -12.88 -7.85
CA TYR A 154 -17.11 -12.13 -7.13
C TYR A 154 -18.45 -12.86 -7.15
N ARG A 155 -19.02 -13.09 -5.98
CA ARG A 155 -20.35 -13.73 -5.78
C ARG A 155 -20.85 -13.49 -4.36
N LYS A 156 -22.05 -13.96 -4.02
CA LYS A 156 -22.76 -13.66 -2.78
C LYS A 156 -21.90 -13.70 -1.50
N ASP A 157 -21.08 -14.73 -1.32
CA ASP A 157 -20.24 -14.93 -0.12
C ASP A 157 -18.76 -14.64 -0.37
N VAL A 158 -18.44 -14.00 -1.52
CA VAL A 158 -17.11 -13.54 -1.88
C VAL A 158 -17.15 -12.05 -2.19
N ARG A 159 -16.49 -11.25 -1.38
CA ARG A 159 -16.33 -9.82 -1.58
C ARG A 159 -14.91 -9.52 -2.02
N ILE A 160 -14.71 -8.45 -2.75
CA ILE A 160 -13.39 -7.97 -3.16
C ILE A 160 -13.22 -6.56 -2.59
N PHE A 161 -12.15 -6.37 -1.83
CA PHE A 161 -11.79 -5.07 -1.26
C PHE A 161 -10.59 -4.52 -2.02
N ASP A 162 -10.76 -3.35 -2.64
CA ASP A 162 -9.67 -2.60 -3.28
C ASP A 162 -8.99 -1.72 -2.23
N PRO A 163 -7.79 -2.11 -1.74
CA PRO A 163 -7.09 -1.35 -0.71
C PRO A 163 -6.55 -0.02 -1.22
N MET A 164 -6.52 0.18 -2.54
CA MET A 164 -6.09 1.40 -3.20
C MET A 164 -7.11 2.50 -3.06
N LYS A 165 -8.36 2.13 -3.31
CA LYS A 165 -9.51 3.03 -3.28
C LYS A 165 -10.19 3.00 -1.93
N ASN A 166 -9.74 2.11 -1.03
CA ASN A 166 -10.33 1.86 0.28
C ASN A 166 -11.85 1.59 0.17
N LYS A 167 -12.24 0.76 -0.81
CA LYS A 167 -13.64 0.43 -1.08
C LYS A 167 -13.83 -1.02 -1.51
N PHE A 168 -15.03 -1.55 -1.27
CA PHE A 168 -15.45 -2.81 -1.88
C PHE A 168 -15.78 -2.61 -3.35
N ILE A 169 -15.36 -3.57 -4.18
CA ILE A 169 -15.79 -3.67 -5.57
C ILE A 169 -17.19 -4.25 -5.58
N THR A 170 -18.09 -3.58 -6.26
CA THR A 170 -19.50 -4.01 -6.40
C THR A 170 -19.72 -4.70 -7.73
N SER A 171 -20.89 -5.35 -7.88
CA SER A 171 -21.36 -5.89 -9.16
C SER A 171 -21.43 -4.80 -10.25
N GLU A 172 -21.85 -3.59 -9.86
CA GLU A 172 -21.94 -2.43 -10.76
C GLU A 172 -20.56 -1.95 -11.21
N ASP A 173 -19.54 -1.97 -10.33
CA ASP A 173 -18.16 -1.69 -10.70
C ASP A 173 -17.64 -2.69 -11.76
N ILE A 174 -18.00 -3.98 -11.62
CA ILE A 174 -17.63 -5.04 -12.57
C ILE A 174 -18.34 -4.82 -13.90
N VAL A 175 -19.63 -4.55 -13.89
CA VAL A 175 -20.42 -4.24 -15.10
C VAL A 175 -19.86 -2.97 -15.78
N THR A 176 -19.51 -1.95 -15.03
CA THR A 176 -18.89 -0.73 -15.59
C THR A 176 -17.56 -1.04 -16.28
N LYS A 177 -16.76 -1.96 -15.72
CA LYS A 177 -15.44 -2.31 -16.25
C LYS A 177 -15.51 -3.26 -17.45
N PHE A 178 -16.34 -4.29 -17.36
CA PHE A 178 -16.39 -5.38 -18.35
C PHE A 178 -17.63 -5.38 -19.24
N GLY A 179 -18.65 -4.58 -18.93
CA GLY A 179 -19.94 -4.57 -19.66
C GLY A 179 -20.83 -5.79 -19.42
N VAL A 180 -20.45 -6.66 -18.47
CA VAL A 180 -21.16 -7.91 -18.13
C VAL A 180 -21.08 -8.14 -16.62
N GLY A 181 -21.93 -9.02 -16.10
CA GLY A 181 -21.84 -9.50 -14.72
C GLY A 181 -20.61 -10.38 -14.47
N PRO A 182 -20.28 -10.60 -13.17
CA PRO A 182 -19.09 -11.37 -12.78
C PRO A 182 -18.96 -12.74 -13.44
N GLU A 183 -20.07 -13.42 -13.64
CA GLU A 183 -20.16 -14.76 -14.24
C GLU A 183 -19.72 -14.84 -15.71
N LYS A 184 -19.63 -13.69 -16.39
CA LYS A 184 -19.26 -13.59 -17.80
C LYS A 184 -17.92 -12.88 -18.02
N VAL A 185 -17.23 -12.49 -16.97
CA VAL A 185 -15.93 -11.77 -17.06
C VAL A 185 -14.91 -12.58 -17.83
N ILE A 186 -14.80 -13.89 -17.57
CA ILE A 186 -13.91 -14.80 -18.26
C ILE A 186 -14.16 -14.76 -19.79
N ASP A 187 -15.41 -14.86 -20.22
CA ASP A 187 -15.75 -14.89 -21.64
C ASP A 187 -15.43 -13.57 -22.35
N VAL A 188 -15.64 -12.43 -21.67
CA VAL A 188 -15.27 -11.12 -22.20
C VAL A 188 -13.76 -10.98 -22.31
N GLN A 189 -13.00 -11.37 -21.28
CA GLN A 189 -11.53 -11.33 -21.32
C GLN A 189 -10.95 -12.28 -22.36
N SER A 190 -11.59 -13.43 -22.59
CA SER A 190 -11.17 -14.39 -23.60
C SER A 190 -11.23 -13.81 -25.02
N LEU A 191 -12.21 -12.97 -25.29
CA LEU A 191 -12.36 -12.27 -26.57
C LEU A 191 -11.50 -11.02 -26.66
N ALA A 192 -11.50 -10.19 -25.61
CA ALA A 192 -10.78 -8.93 -25.61
C ALA A 192 -9.26 -9.09 -25.49
N GLY A 193 -8.81 -10.21 -24.90
CA GLY A 193 -7.43 -10.40 -24.50
C GLY A 193 -7.01 -9.51 -23.33
N ASP A 194 -5.74 -9.59 -22.99
CA ASP A 194 -5.10 -8.74 -22.01
C ASP A 194 -3.68 -8.38 -22.42
N SER A 195 -3.45 -7.13 -22.74
CA SER A 195 -2.13 -6.65 -23.16
C SER A 195 -1.11 -6.64 -22.02
N SER A 196 -1.54 -6.52 -20.75
CA SER A 196 -0.62 -6.57 -19.61
C SER A 196 -0.03 -7.95 -19.37
N ASP A 197 -0.80 -8.99 -19.68
CA ASP A 197 -0.40 -10.40 -19.53
C ASP A 197 -0.10 -11.10 -20.85
N ASN A 198 -0.11 -10.33 -21.92
CA ASN A 198 0.09 -10.84 -23.27
C ASN A 198 -0.89 -11.94 -23.66
N VAL A 199 -2.14 -11.83 -23.20
CA VAL A 199 -3.23 -12.71 -23.61
C VAL A 199 -3.76 -12.25 -24.97
N PRO A 200 -3.74 -13.11 -26.01
CA PRO A 200 -3.92 -12.63 -27.39
C PRO A 200 -5.32 -12.11 -27.69
N GLY A 201 -6.38 -12.70 -27.13
CA GLY A 201 -7.75 -12.37 -27.48
C GLY A 201 -8.04 -12.58 -28.97
N VAL A 202 -9.09 -11.93 -29.45
CA VAL A 202 -9.46 -11.87 -30.88
C VAL A 202 -9.09 -10.50 -31.44
N PRO A 203 -8.26 -10.41 -32.47
CA PRO A 203 -7.82 -9.12 -33.03
C PRO A 203 -9.00 -8.19 -33.35
N GLY A 204 -8.91 -6.93 -32.91
CA GLY A 204 -9.96 -5.91 -33.16
C GLY A 204 -11.23 -6.06 -32.31
N ILE A 205 -11.28 -7.00 -31.37
CA ILE A 205 -12.37 -7.13 -30.39
C ILE A 205 -11.87 -6.65 -29.04
N GLY A 206 -12.22 -5.42 -28.68
CA GLY A 206 -11.99 -4.89 -27.33
C GLY A 206 -13.14 -5.22 -26.38
N VAL A 207 -12.98 -4.85 -25.10
CA VAL A 207 -13.92 -5.17 -24.00
C VAL A 207 -15.38 -4.81 -24.35
N LYS A 208 -15.64 -3.63 -24.92
CA LYS A 208 -17.00 -3.20 -25.29
C LYS A 208 -17.65 -4.13 -26.31
N THR A 209 -16.94 -4.47 -27.38
CA THR A 209 -17.44 -5.38 -28.42
C THR A 209 -17.57 -6.80 -27.89
N ALA A 210 -16.63 -7.25 -27.05
CA ALA A 210 -16.71 -8.55 -26.39
C ALA A 210 -17.97 -8.64 -25.51
N ALA A 211 -18.22 -7.62 -24.69
CA ALA A 211 -19.42 -7.56 -23.85
C ALA A 211 -20.74 -7.59 -24.67
N GLU A 212 -20.82 -6.83 -25.77
CA GLU A 212 -21.97 -6.86 -26.68
C GLU A 212 -22.24 -8.27 -27.21
N LEU A 213 -21.17 -8.97 -27.64
CA LEU A 213 -21.27 -10.34 -28.17
C LEU A 213 -21.66 -11.33 -27.07
N ILE A 214 -21.04 -11.29 -25.92
CA ILE A 214 -21.30 -12.20 -24.81
C ILE A 214 -22.71 -11.96 -24.22
N ASN A 215 -23.15 -10.73 -24.13
CA ASN A 215 -24.55 -10.45 -23.73
C ASN A 215 -25.57 -11.00 -24.73
N LYS A 216 -25.27 -10.99 -26.03
CA LYS A 216 -26.16 -11.51 -27.08
C LYS A 216 -26.15 -13.03 -27.15
N TYR A 217 -25.00 -13.67 -27.12
CA TYR A 217 -24.88 -15.13 -27.34
C TYR A 217 -24.76 -15.93 -26.05
N GLY A 218 -24.50 -15.29 -24.91
CA GLY A 218 -24.45 -15.90 -23.58
C GLY A 218 -23.05 -16.29 -23.14
N THR A 219 -22.37 -17.18 -23.85
CA THR A 219 -21.01 -17.65 -23.54
C THR A 219 -20.10 -17.60 -24.77
N LEU A 220 -18.80 -17.72 -24.56
CA LEU A 220 -17.81 -17.78 -25.65
C LEU A 220 -18.08 -18.95 -26.58
N GLU A 221 -18.40 -20.14 -26.05
CA GLU A 221 -18.64 -21.34 -26.85
C GLU A 221 -19.86 -21.12 -27.77
N LYS A 222 -20.97 -20.66 -27.20
CA LYS A 222 -22.18 -20.35 -27.98
C LYS A 222 -21.95 -19.29 -29.05
N LEU A 223 -21.12 -18.26 -28.73
CA LEU A 223 -20.73 -17.25 -29.71
C LEU A 223 -19.95 -17.87 -30.85
N LEU A 224 -18.96 -18.70 -30.55
CA LEU A 224 -18.09 -19.31 -31.56
C LEU A 224 -18.86 -20.30 -32.44
N ASP A 225 -19.81 -21.06 -31.88
CA ASP A 225 -20.66 -21.99 -32.60
C ASP A 225 -21.65 -21.27 -33.54
N ASN A 226 -22.08 -20.06 -33.18
CA ASN A 226 -23.01 -19.24 -33.96
C ASN A 226 -22.28 -18.06 -34.67
N ALA A 227 -20.97 -18.12 -34.82
CA ALA A 227 -20.20 -17.03 -35.42
C ALA A 227 -20.65 -16.69 -36.85
N GLN A 228 -21.14 -17.66 -37.61
CA GLN A 228 -21.68 -17.49 -38.98
C GLN A 228 -22.89 -16.56 -39.03
N GLU A 229 -23.66 -16.41 -37.93
CA GLU A 229 -24.83 -15.56 -37.86
C GLU A 229 -24.52 -14.08 -37.64
N ILE A 230 -23.26 -13.73 -37.45
CA ILE A 230 -22.83 -12.35 -37.20
C ILE A 230 -22.97 -11.56 -38.50
N LYS A 231 -23.80 -10.53 -38.46
CA LYS A 231 -24.15 -9.70 -39.64
C LYS A 231 -22.94 -8.93 -40.19
N GLN A 232 -22.02 -8.49 -39.32
CA GLN A 232 -20.84 -7.74 -39.74
C GLN A 232 -19.77 -8.69 -40.30
N ASN A 233 -19.58 -8.69 -41.62
CA ASN A 233 -18.69 -9.58 -42.32
C ASN A 233 -17.28 -9.65 -41.69
N LYS A 234 -16.62 -8.49 -41.53
CA LYS A 234 -15.28 -8.43 -40.95
C LYS A 234 -15.21 -9.05 -39.57
N ARG A 235 -16.17 -8.77 -38.68
CA ARG A 235 -16.25 -9.34 -37.33
C ARG A 235 -16.46 -10.84 -37.34
N ARG A 236 -17.33 -11.32 -38.23
CA ARG A 236 -17.59 -12.75 -38.42
C ARG A 236 -16.33 -13.48 -38.86
N GLU A 237 -15.70 -13.01 -39.93
CA GLU A 237 -14.45 -13.57 -40.47
C GLU A 237 -13.34 -13.59 -39.39
N THR A 238 -13.10 -12.46 -38.71
CA THR A 238 -12.09 -12.39 -37.65
C THR A 238 -12.34 -13.39 -36.52
N LEU A 239 -13.60 -13.56 -36.08
CA LEU A 239 -13.93 -14.55 -35.04
C LEU A 239 -13.69 -15.99 -35.49
N ILE A 240 -14.05 -16.31 -36.72
CA ILE A 240 -13.86 -17.65 -37.27
C ILE A 240 -12.37 -17.97 -37.43
N GLU A 241 -11.61 -17.04 -38.00
CA GLU A 241 -10.17 -17.19 -38.21
C GLU A 241 -9.37 -17.26 -36.91
N ASN A 242 -9.84 -16.61 -35.85
CA ASN A 242 -9.12 -16.55 -34.56
C ASN A 242 -9.85 -17.33 -33.45
N LYS A 243 -10.66 -18.34 -33.80
CA LYS A 243 -11.34 -19.19 -32.83
C LYS A 243 -10.38 -19.80 -31.83
N ASP A 244 -9.26 -20.33 -32.30
CA ASP A 244 -8.24 -20.96 -31.44
C ASP A 244 -7.61 -19.97 -30.47
N LYS A 245 -7.36 -18.73 -30.89
CA LYS A 245 -6.85 -17.68 -29.99
C LYS A 245 -7.84 -17.36 -28.88
N ALA A 246 -9.12 -17.30 -29.17
CA ALA A 246 -10.15 -17.09 -28.15
C ALA A 246 -10.19 -18.24 -27.13
N ILE A 247 -10.06 -19.48 -27.59
CA ILE A 247 -10.01 -20.68 -26.73
C ILE A 247 -8.76 -20.70 -25.86
N ILE A 248 -7.59 -20.38 -26.44
CA ILE A 248 -6.33 -20.25 -25.69
C ILE A 248 -6.46 -19.14 -24.66
N SER A 249 -6.96 -17.97 -25.05
CA SER A 249 -7.18 -16.85 -24.15
C SER A 249 -8.09 -17.23 -22.98
N LYS A 250 -9.16 -18.00 -23.23
CA LYS A 250 -10.03 -18.51 -22.15
C LYS A 250 -9.26 -19.37 -21.14
N LYS A 251 -8.38 -20.25 -21.61
CA LYS A 251 -7.54 -21.06 -20.73
C LYS A 251 -6.56 -20.21 -19.92
N LEU A 252 -6.05 -19.13 -20.50
CA LEU A 252 -5.08 -18.24 -19.82
C LEU A 252 -5.74 -17.37 -18.75
N VAL A 253 -6.94 -16.82 -19.03
CA VAL A 253 -7.63 -15.91 -18.09
C VAL A 253 -8.46 -16.63 -17.02
N THR A 254 -8.77 -17.92 -17.22
CA THR A 254 -9.51 -18.70 -16.22
C THR A 254 -8.58 -19.09 -15.07
N LEU A 255 -8.97 -18.70 -13.87
CA LEU A 255 -8.22 -19.06 -12.65
C LEU A 255 -8.43 -20.53 -12.30
N MET A 256 -7.35 -21.20 -11.92
CA MET A 256 -7.36 -22.56 -11.40
C MET A 256 -8.06 -22.58 -10.04
N LYS A 257 -8.98 -23.53 -9.81
CA LYS A 257 -9.79 -23.62 -8.60
C LYS A 257 -9.50 -24.85 -7.75
N ASP A 258 -8.58 -25.68 -8.21
CA ASP A 258 -8.21 -26.98 -7.65
C ASP A 258 -6.70 -27.19 -7.65
N ALA A 259 -5.91 -26.11 -7.52
CA ALA A 259 -4.46 -26.19 -7.36
C ALA A 259 -4.12 -27.08 -6.15
N PRO A 260 -3.04 -27.90 -6.23
CA PRO A 260 -2.69 -28.85 -5.19
C PRO A 260 -2.04 -28.18 -3.98
N VAL A 261 -2.78 -27.31 -3.30
CA VAL A 261 -2.33 -26.56 -2.13
C VAL A 261 -2.15 -27.52 -0.93
N GLU A 262 -0.99 -27.44 -0.30
CA GLU A 262 -0.66 -28.28 0.86
C GLU A 262 -1.22 -27.69 2.16
N ARG A 263 -1.21 -26.35 2.27
CA ARG A 263 -1.64 -25.67 3.48
C ARG A 263 -3.15 -25.67 3.61
N LYS A 264 -3.64 -26.14 4.73
CA LYS A 264 -5.09 -26.26 4.98
C LYS A 264 -5.68 -24.90 5.42
N ILE A 265 -6.94 -24.64 5.07
CA ILE A 265 -7.63 -23.39 5.45
C ILE A 265 -7.77 -23.22 6.97
N GLU A 266 -7.79 -24.30 7.74
CA GLU A 266 -7.82 -24.29 9.20
C GLU A 266 -6.52 -23.71 9.82
N GLU A 267 -5.43 -23.64 9.05
CA GLU A 267 -4.17 -23.03 9.48
C GLU A 267 -4.14 -21.50 9.28
N PHE A 268 -5.16 -20.94 8.64
CA PHE A 268 -5.28 -19.50 8.42
C PHE A 268 -5.88 -18.76 9.62
N ASN A 269 -6.15 -19.45 10.70
CA ASN A 269 -6.70 -18.85 11.92
C ASN A 269 -5.89 -17.62 12.32
N LEU A 270 -6.58 -16.47 12.45
CA LEU A 270 -5.94 -15.20 12.83
C LEU A 270 -5.51 -15.30 14.29
N LYS A 271 -4.22 -15.32 14.52
CA LYS A 271 -3.59 -15.36 15.84
C LYS A 271 -3.29 -13.96 16.33
N GLU A 272 -3.13 -13.84 17.62
CA GLU A 272 -2.60 -12.61 18.20
C GLU A 272 -1.19 -12.29 17.67
N ILE A 273 -0.90 -11.03 17.58
CA ILE A 273 0.43 -10.55 17.15
C ILE A 273 1.47 -10.96 18.18
N ASP A 274 2.52 -11.65 17.72
CA ASP A 274 3.72 -11.87 18.51
C ASP A 274 4.53 -10.58 18.56
N LYS A 275 4.34 -9.81 19.62
CA LYS A 275 4.92 -8.48 19.77
C LYS A 275 6.44 -8.50 19.67
N ASP A 276 7.08 -9.48 20.30
CA ASP A 276 8.54 -9.56 20.35
C ASP A 276 9.11 -9.81 18.95
N LYS A 277 8.53 -10.74 18.20
CA LYS A 277 8.94 -11.02 16.81
C LYS A 277 8.72 -9.80 15.91
N LEU A 278 7.54 -9.16 16.01
CA LEU A 278 7.22 -8.03 15.18
C LEU A 278 8.12 -6.83 15.49
N TYR A 279 8.30 -6.51 16.76
CA TYR A 279 9.15 -5.38 17.18
C TYR A 279 10.62 -5.61 16.83
N LYS A 280 11.12 -6.84 17.00
CA LYS A 280 12.46 -7.23 16.57
C LYS A 280 12.64 -7.01 15.07
N PHE A 281 11.73 -7.52 14.25
CA PHE A 281 11.77 -7.35 12.79
C PHE A 281 11.75 -5.87 12.40
N LEU A 282 10.83 -5.06 12.96
CA LEU A 282 10.73 -3.63 12.63
C LEU A 282 11.98 -2.84 13.04
N ARG A 283 12.63 -3.22 14.15
CA ARG A 283 13.92 -2.62 14.55
C ARG A 283 15.05 -3.03 13.61
N GLU A 284 15.15 -4.30 13.25
CA GLU A 284 16.16 -4.80 12.29
C GLU A 284 16.02 -4.11 10.93
N MET A 285 14.81 -3.77 10.53
CA MET A 285 14.52 -3.03 9.30
C MET A 285 14.64 -1.52 9.46
N GLU A 286 14.90 -1.00 10.66
CA GLU A 286 14.99 0.44 11.00
C GLU A 286 13.68 1.22 10.77
N PHE A 287 12.52 0.55 10.85
CA PHE A 287 11.20 1.15 10.62
C PHE A 287 10.65 1.83 11.88
N ASN A 288 11.39 2.81 12.41
CA ASN A 288 11.08 3.45 13.70
C ASN A 288 9.68 4.05 13.78
N ARG A 289 9.21 4.70 12.70
CA ARG A 289 7.86 5.30 12.68
C ARG A 289 6.76 4.23 12.75
N LEU A 290 6.90 3.16 11.95
CA LEU A 290 5.94 2.06 11.97
C LEU A 290 5.99 1.34 13.32
N LEU A 291 7.19 1.11 13.87
CA LEU A 291 7.35 0.52 15.20
C LEU A 291 6.62 1.33 16.28
N SER A 292 6.75 2.65 16.27
CA SER A 292 6.00 3.51 17.22
C SER A 292 4.49 3.36 17.06
N SER A 293 3.97 3.29 15.83
CA SER A 293 2.54 3.09 15.56
C SER A 293 2.07 1.71 16.05
N VAL A 294 2.87 0.69 15.80
CA VAL A 294 2.58 -0.70 16.21
C VAL A 294 2.61 -0.84 17.73
N ILE A 295 3.58 -0.21 18.41
CA ILE A 295 3.61 -0.17 19.89
C ILE A 295 2.38 0.56 20.46
N SER A 296 1.97 1.65 19.82
CA SER A 296 0.75 2.38 20.23
C SER A 296 -0.50 1.52 20.11
N ALA A 297 -0.57 0.63 19.09
CA ALA A 297 -1.74 -0.22 18.86
C ALA A 297 -1.75 -1.50 19.74
N TYR A 298 -0.58 -2.10 19.99
CA TYR A 298 -0.47 -3.42 20.62
C TYR A 298 0.17 -3.37 22.03
N GLY A 299 0.66 -2.21 22.47
CA GLY A 299 1.29 -2.00 23.77
C GLY A 299 2.80 -2.23 23.75
N GLU A 300 3.45 -1.89 24.86
CA GLU A 300 4.89 -2.09 25.05
C GLU A 300 5.26 -3.59 25.01
N PRO A 301 6.50 -3.94 24.58
CA PRO A 301 7.00 -5.30 24.68
C PRO A 301 7.01 -5.76 26.15
N GLU A 302 6.66 -7.02 26.41
CA GLU A 302 6.85 -7.60 27.71
C GLU A 302 8.34 -7.61 28.05
N LEU A 303 8.69 -7.16 29.27
CA LEU A 303 10.08 -6.97 29.74
C LEU A 303 10.85 -8.30 29.79
N GLY A 304 11.24 -8.82 28.65
CA GLY A 304 12.25 -9.85 28.46
C GLY A 304 13.59 -9.22 28.09
N GLU A 305 14.68 -9.93 28.25
CA GLU A 305 16.09 -9.52 28.12
C GLU A 305 16.48 -8.71 26.88
N ILE A 306 15.59 -8.60 25.86
CA ILE A 306 15.77 -7.83 24.62
C ILE A 306 15.71 -6.31 24.87
N ALA A 307 15.17 -5.87 26.00
CA ALA A 307 15.12 -4.44 26.36
C ALA A 307 16.46 -3.86 26.80
N ARG A 308 17.48 -4.69 27.01
CA ARG A 308 18.79 -4.25 27.50
C ARG A 308 19.86 -4.02 26.43
N GLU A 309 19.71 -4.61 25.23
CA GLU A 309 20.79 -4.55 24.22
C GLU A 309 20.61 -3.55 23.10
N THR A 310 19.47 -2.90 22.94
CA THR A 310 19.28 -1.83 21.95
C THR A 310 18.34 -0.73 22.44
N LYS A 311 18.60 -0.17 23.59
CA LYS A 311 18.55 1.27 23.64
C LYS A 311 19.80 1.69 22.86
N PRO A 312 19.67 2.35 21.65
CA PRO A 312 20.61 3.38 21.44
C PRO A 312 20.48 4.16 22.75
N GLU A 313 21.57 4.40 23.44
CA GLU A 313 21.61 5.54 24.33
C GLU A 313 21.09 6.72 23.47
N LYS A 314 19.75 6.94 23.41
CA LYS A 314 19.33 8.26 23.64
C LYS A 314 19.98 8.53 24.98
N LYS A 315 21.19 9.11 24.94
CA LYS A 315 21.47 10.16 25.85
C LYS A 315 20.17 10.96 25.81
N GLN A 316 19.26 10.68 26.74
CA GLN A 316 18.43 11.72 27.28
C GLN A 316 19.51 12.68 27.77
N GLN A 317 20.01 13.46 26.84
CA GLN A 317 20.46 14.78 27.20
C GLN A 317 19.22 15.26 27.92
N ASN A 318 19.31 15.31 29.24
CA ASN A 318 18.39 16.07 30.04
C ASN A 318 18.33 17.40 29.33
N ILE A 319 17.30 17.57 28.46
CA ILE A 319 17.03 18.81 27.77
C ILE A 319 16.62 19.72 28.94
N SER A 320 17.62 20.29 29.56
CA SER A 320 17.37 21.17 30.69
C SER A 320 16.64 22.35 30.07
N LYS A 321 15.43 22.64 30.57
CA LYS A 321 14.64 23.81 30.15
C LYS A 321 15.41 25.13 30.24
N LYS A 322 16.64 25.10 30.75
CA LYS A 322 17.59 26.24 30.84
C LYS A 322 18.07 26.77 29.50
N ASN A 323 17.95 26.00 28.39
CA ASN A 323 18.42 26.43 27.06
C ASN A 323 17.27 26.88 26.14
N TYR A 324 16.07 27.11 26.69
CA TYR A 324 14.95 27.67 25.95
C TYR A 324 14.78 29.15 26.31
N HIS A 325 14.83 30.00 25.29
CA HIS A 325 14.83 31.44 25.44
C HIS A 325 13.54 32.06 24.86
N LEU A 326 12.92 32.97 25.62
CA LEU A 326 11.83 33.78 25.12
C LEU A 326 12.45 35.11 24.65
N ILE A 327 12.37 35.41 23.37
CA ILE A 327 12.91 36.62 22.76
C ILE A 327 11.90 37.74 22.88
N THR A 328 12.22 38.73 23.68
CA THR A 328 11.39 39.94 23.90
C THR A 328 12.05 41.23 23.43
N ASN A 329 13.25 41.12 22.87
CA ASN A 329 14.02 42.23 22.36
C ASN A 329 14.56 41.90 20.94
N GLU A 330 14.42 42.83 20.01
CA GLU A 330 14.86 42.66 18.61
C GLU A 330 16.38 42.42 18.48
N LYS A 331 17.21 42.88 19.40
CA LYS A 331 18.66 42.65 19.38
C LYS A 331 19.00 41.16 19.61
N GLU A 332 18.23 40.44 20.39
CA GLU A 332 18.43 39.04 20.67
C GLU A 332 18.19 38.18 19.41
N ILE A 333 17.38 38.65 18.43
CA ILE A 333 17.19 37.97 17.15
C ILE A 333 18.50 37.91 16.36
N ASP A 334 19.33 38.94 16.44
CA ASP A 334 20.60 39.00 15.71
C ASP A 334 21.59 37.92 16.17
N GLU A 335 21.57 37.56 17.47
CA GLU A 335 22.37 36.47 18.00
C GLU A 335 21.98 35.11 17.40
N TRP A 336 20.69 34.87 17.25
CA TRP A 336 20.16 33.65 16.63
C TRP A 336 20.41 33.59 15.13
N ILE A 337 20.38 34.74 14.44
CA ILE A 337 20.73 34.84 13.02
C ILE A 337 22.19 34.44 12.83
N ASN A 338 23.11 35.06 13.57
CA ASN A 338 24.55 34.77 13.49
C ASN A 338 24.84 33.29 13.80
N GLU A 339 24.19 32.72 14.82
CA GLU A 339 24.36 31.32 15.17
C GLU A 339 23.84 30.37 14.07
N ALA A 340 22.74 30.72 13.40
CA ALA A 340 22.20 29.93 12.29
C ALA A 340 23.13 30.00 11.05
N GLU A 341 23.73 31.16 10.78
CA GLU A 341 24.69 31.34 9.70
C GLU A 341 25.98 30.54 9.97
N GLU A 342 26.48 30.54 11.21
CA GLU A 342 27.63 29.74 11.61
C GLU A 342 27.34 28.23 11.55
N ALA A 343 26.12 27.80 11.96
CA ALA A 343 25.70 26.40 11.94
C ALA A 343 25.44 25.88 10.53
N GLY A 344 25.16 26.75 9.57
CA GLY A 344 24.74 26.41 8.21
C GLY A 344 23.35 25.75 8.12
N GLU A 345 22.61 25.67 9.24
CA GLU A 345 21.26 25.11 9.30
C GLU A 345 20.41 25.78 10.40
N LEU A 346 19.11 25.86 10.13
CA LEU A 346 18.11 26.45 11.03
C LEU A 346 16.84 25.62 11.02
N ALA A 347 16.42 25.12 12.17
CA ALA A 347 15.07 24.61 12.35
C ALA A 347 14.11 25.77 12.64
N ILE A 348 12.99 25.82 11.93
CA ILE A 348 11.97 26.87 12.07
C ILE A 348 10.58 26.24 12.12
N ASP A 349 9.73 26.80 12.97
CA ASP A 349 8.32 26.46 13.09
C ASP A 349 7.52 27.71 13.43
N THR A 350 6.26 27.79 12.93
CA THR A 350 5.39 28.95 13.14
C THR A 350 4.16 28.60 13.95
N GLU A 351 3.80 29.46 14.89
CA GLU A 351 2.52 29.42 15.60
C GLU A 351 1.55 30.41 14.96
N THR A 352 0.33 29.96 14.69
CA THR A 352 -0.64 30.69 13.89
C THR A 352 -2.06 30.68 14.48
N SER A 353 -2.90 31.64 14.05
CA SER A 353 -4.28 31.75 14.48
C SER A 353 -5.25 30.75 13.80
N SER A 354 -4.83 30.05 12.74
CA SER A 354 -5.64 29.14 11.92
C SER A 354 -4.81 28.00 11.33
N LEU A 355 -5.45 26.87 11.08
CA LEU A 355 -4.86 25.74 10.34
C LEU A 355 -4.85 25.94 8.83
N ASP A 356 -5.56 26.95 8.31
CA ASP A 356 -5.48 27.37 6.91
C ASP A 356 -4.39 28.43 6.76
N ALA A 357 -3.27 28.07 6.16
CA ALA A 357 -2.10 28.93 5.99
C ALA A 357 -2.41 30.24 5.24
N HIS A 358 -3.40 30.25 4.34
CA HIS A 358 -3.81 31.44 3.59
C HIS A 358 -4.62 32.44 4.42
N GLN A 359 -5.28 31.98 5.48
CA GLN A 359 -6.08 32.80 6.38
C GLN A 359 -5.39 33.05 7.73
N ALA A 360 -4.35 32.30 8.03
CA ALA A 360 -3.66 32.32 9.31
C ALA A 360 -2.89 33.62 9.52
N ASP A 361 -3.03 34.21 10.72
CA ASP A 361 -2.14 35.26 11.20
C ASP A 361 -0.98 34.64 11.99
N LEU A 362 0.22 35.19 11.80
CA LEU A 362 1.42 34.75 12.52
C LEU A 362 1.36 35.21 13.98
N VAL A 363 1.42 34.26 14.90
CA VAL A 363 1.35 34.48 16.36
C VAL A 363 2.71 34.40 17.01
N GLY A 364 3.61 33.53 16.48
CA GLY A 364 4.97 33.41 16.97
C GLY A 364 5.83 32.58 16.04
N ILE A 365 7.15 32.62 16.28
CA ILE A 365 8.15 31.85 15.54
C ILE A 365 9.08 31.16 16.54
N SER A 366 9.28 29.86 16.35
CA SER A 366 10.29 29.06 17.03
C SER A 366 11.52 28.88 16.15
N LEU A 367 12.71 29.06 16.70
CA LEU A 367 13.99 28.82 16.03
C LEU A 367 14.87 27.89 16.85
N SER A 368 15.64 27.04 16.18
CA SER A 368 16.65 26.17 16.80
C SER A 368 17.82 25.95 15.86
N THR A 369 19.05 26.07 16.38
CA THR A 369 20.29 25.86 15.65
C THR A 369 21.01 24.58 16.06
N LYS A 370 20.61 23.96 17.20
CA LYS A 370 21.13 22.69 17.69
C LYS A 370 20.19 22.02 18.68
N ILE A 371 20.35 20.72 18.84
CA ILE A 371 19.57 19.91 19.78
C ILE A 371 19.67 20.47 21.20
N GLY A 372 18.52 20.71 21.84
CA GLY A 372 18.41 21.19 23.22
C GLY A 372 18.57 22.70 23.39
N LYS A 373 18.70 23.46 22.30
CA LYS A 373 18.71 24.93 22.30
C LYS A 373 17.65 25.47 21.35
N ALA A 374 16.70 26.24 21.84
CA ALA A 374 15.68 26.86 21.02
C ALA A 374 15.25 28.22 21.60
N CYS A 375 14.68 29.05 20.74
CA CYS A 375 14.01 30.27 21.18
C CYS A 375 12.57 30.35 20.63
N TYR A 376 11.78 31.20 21.26
CA TYR A 376 10.46 31.56 20.82
C TYR A 376 10.36 33.08 20.69
N ILE A 377 9.89 33.57 19.56
CA ILE A 377 9.69 34.98 19.25
C ILE A 377 8.19 35.24 19.25
N PRO A 378 7.60 35.83 20.30
CA PRO A 378 6.18 36.12 20.37
C PRO A 378 5.84 37.35 19.54
N ILE A 379 4.80 37.24 18.70
CA ILE A 379 4.35 38.28 17.77
C ILE A 379 2.89 38.69 18.05
N GLY A 380 1.98 37.73 18.08
CA GLY A 380 0.54 37.95 18.17
C GLY A 380 -0.08 37.74 19.56
N HIS A 381 0.71 37.67 20.60
CA HIS A 381 0.23 37.42 21.98
C HIS A 381 -0.23 38.71 22.70
N LYS A 382 -1.08 38.53 23.71
CA LYS A 382 -1.63 39.65 24.53
C LYS A 382 -0.77 39.95 25.75
N PHE A 383 0.56 40.07 25.62
CA PHE A 383 1.43 40.46 26.75
C PHE A 383 2.49 41.50 26.31
N LYS A 384 3.07 42.21 27.30
CA LYS A 384 3.99 43.34 27.02
C LYS A 384 5.32 43.00 26.36
N GLY A 385 5.63 41.72 26.14
CA GLY A 385 6.90 41.24 25.53
C GLY A 385 6.78 40.88 24.06
N CYS A 386 5.66 41.11 23.40
CA CYS A 386 5.51 40.82 21.97
C CYS A 386 6.27 41.81 21.11
N LEU A 387 6.94 41.26 20.09
CA LEU A 387 7.60 42.05 19.06
C LEU A 387 6.65 42.37 17.89
N LYS A 388 6.96 43.41 17.16
CA LYS A 388 6.16 43.75 15.95
C LYS A 388 6.48 42.79 14.81
N LYS A 389 5.45 42.24 14.17
CA LYS A 389 5.58 41.31 13.06
C LYS A 389 6.54 41.80 11.98
N GLU A 390 6.34 43.04 11.56
CA GLU A 390 7.11 43.65 10.48
C GLU A 390 8.62 43.75 10.81
N ALA A 391 8.95 44.05 12.08
CA ALA A 391 10.32 44.17 12.54
C ALA A 391 11.00 42.76 12.58
N VAL A 392 10.28 41.76 13.10
CA VAL A 392 10.79 40.36 13.17
C VAL A 392 11.01 39.81 11.78
N ILE A 393 10.01 39.92 10.89
CA ILE A 393 10.12 39.40 9.52
C ILE A 393 11.24 40.12 8.77
N LYS A 394 11.34 41.43 8.88
CA LYS A 394 12.43 42.19 8.25
C LYS A 394 13.81 41.71 8.65
N LYS A 395 14.01 41.35 9.92
CA LYS A 395 15.29 40.83 10.42
C LYS A 395 15.55 39.39 9.96
N LEU A 396 14.56 38.52 10.02
CA LEU A 396 14.73 37.13 9.66
C LEU A 396 14.77 36.88 8.15
N LYS A 397 14.20 37.75 7.35
CA LYS A 397 14.09 37.58 5.89
C LYS A 397 15.43 37.29 5.20
N PRO A 398 16.53 38.01 5.45
CA PRO A 398 17.82 37.68 4.82
C PRO A 398 18.28 36.25 5.13
N LEU A 399 18.17 35.81 6.39
CA LEU A 399 18.52 34.45 6.81
C LEU A 399 17.62 33.41 6.16
N LEU A 400 16.30 33.67 6.08
CA LEU A 400 15.33 32.73 5.48
C LEU A 400 15.52 32.58 3.97
N GLU A 401 15.99 33.60 3.29
CA GLU A 401 16.25 33.62 1.85
C GLU A 401 17.67 33.16 1.49
N ASP A 402 18.59 33.07 2.46
CA ASP A 402 19.96 32.63 2.26
C ASP A 402 20.00 31.13 1.90
N LYS A 403 20.51 30.81 0.72
CA LYS A 403 20.64 29.43 0.21
C LYS A 403 21.76 28.65 0.89
N SER A 404 22.71 29.32 1.52
CA SER A 404 23.80 28.65 2.24
C SER A 404 23.37 28.08 3.59
N VAL A 405 22.28 28.59 4.16
CA VAL A 405 21.70 28.08 5.42
C VAL A 405 20.54 27.16 5.11
N LYS A 406 20.62 25.90 5.48
CA LYS A 406 19.59 24.89 5.30
C LYS A 406 18.44 25.12 6.28
N LYS A 407 17.18 25.27 5.77
CA LYS A 407 15.99 25.38 6.59
C LYS A 407 15.37 24.01 6.83
N ILE A 408 15.04 23.72 8.08
CA ILE A 408 14.47 22.47 8.55
C ILE A 408 13.14 22.78 9.23
N GLY A 409 12.08 22.08 8.88
CA GLY A 409 10.75 22.23 9.50
C GLY A 409 9.88 21.02 9.25
N GLN A 410 8.89 20.80 10.11
CA GLN A 410 7.86 19.79 9.87
C GLN A 410 6.74 20.43 9.06
N ASN A 411 6.38 19.85 7.91
CA ASN A 411 5.38 20.45 7.00
C ASN A 411 5.71 21.92 6.64
N ILE A 412 6.97 22.20 6.45
CA ILE A 412 7.58 23.53 6.24
C ILE A 412 6.88 24.37 5.15
N LYS A 413 6.11 23.72 4.28
CA LYS A 413 5.29 24.38 3.26
C LYS A 413 4.24 25.33 3.88
N PHE A 414 3.65 24.94 5.01
CA PHE A 414 2.73 25.76 5.77
C PHE A 414 3.43 27.02 6.29
N ASP A 415 4.58 26.85 6.92
CA ASP A 415 5.39 27.95 7.47
C ASP A 415 5.82 28.93 6.39
N PHE A 416 6.25 28.43 5.23
CA PHE A 416 6.58 29.30 4.10
C PHE A 416 5.40 30.15 3.64
N ILE A 417 4.20 29.59 3.50
CA ILE A 417 3.02 30.37 3.10
C ILE A 417 2.73 31.46 4.13
N VAL A 418 2.82 31.18 5.43
CA VAL A 418 2.54 32.13 6.51
C VAL A 418 3.61 33.23 6.58
N LEU A 419 4.89 32.88 6.38
CA LEU A 419 6.02 33.84 6.48
C LEU A 419 6.13 34.77 5.27
N PHE A 420 5.71 34.33 4.09
CA PHE A 420 5.78 35.11 2.85
C PHE A 420 4.44 35.79 2.46
N LYS A 421 3.46 35.78 3.35
CA LYS A 421 2.21 36.50 3.27
C LYS A 421 2.36 37.92 3.85
#